data_6f30f5f19cae8a8400a38fc9ef46521e
#
_entry.id   6f30f5f19cae8a8400a38fc9ef46521e
#
_cell.length_a   1.000
_cell.length_b   1.000
_cell.length_c   1.000
_cell.angle_alpha   90.00
_cell.angle_beta   90.00
_cell.angle_gamma   90.00
#
_symmetry.space_group_name_H-M   'P 1'
#
loop_
_entity.id
_entity.type
_entity.pdbx_description
1 polymer ?
#
loop_
_entity_poly.entity_id
_entity_poly.type
_entity_poly.pdbx_seq_one_letter_code
_entity_poly.pdbx_strand_id
1 'polypeptide(L)'
;AEGTKTSTEVSFASLFKGTDGKKYVSFFSCIIIFYVCWNLLANTFGQFQTYILVKANASQSLATGCGIVLNIVGLICGILFASAAGSKHRNKFFYVGIVIQAGAMIGIALGGGTIAMIVGMIACYNIGNQFAGESIYKVWTQESFPVEARASMQGFINGFSRFCCGLFALVTPYLVAGDRIHTTMYGFAGIVLISAIAGTRMIMLQKKHGVGQM
;
A
#
# COMPACT_ATOMS: atom_id res chain seq x y z
N ALA A 1 33.01 -1.83 35.38
CA ALA A 1 31.81 -2.65 35.17
C ALA A 1 30.66 -1.72 34.79
N GLU A 2 30.53 -1.44 33.51
CA GLU A 2 29.38 -0.70 32.96
C GLU A 2 28.20 -1.63 32.88
N GLY A 3 27.17 -1.26 33.67
CA GLY A 3 25.92 -1.99 33.67
C GLY A 3 25.25 -1.97 32.31
N THR A 4 25.13 -3.13 31.72
CA THR A 4 24.27 -3.39 30.58
C THR A 4 22.87 -2.91 30.94
N LYS A 5 22.43 -1.76 30.40
CA LYS A 5 21.04 -1.34 30.43
C LYS A 5 20.25 -2.40 29.68
N THR A 6 19.64 -3.29 30.44
CA THR A 6 18.57 -4.17 29.94
C THR A 6 17.54 -3.24 29.29
N SER A 7 17.49 -3.27 27.96
CA SER A 7 16.39 -2.68 27.20
C SER A 7 15.14 -3.37 27.71
N THR A 8 14.30 -2.64 28.46
CA THR A 8 13.00 -3.13 28.88
C THR A 8 12.23 -3.35 27.58
N GLU A 9 12.13 -4.61 27.14
CA GLU A 9 11.27 -4.98 26.03
C GLU A 9 9.84 -4.56 26.39
N VAL A 10 9.40 -3.45 25.81
CA VAL A 10 8.01 -3.01 25.93
C VAL A 10 7.18 -4.08 25.26
N SER A 11 6.59 -4.95 26.07
CA SER A 11 5.73 -6.02 25.56
C SER A 11 4.65 -5.40 24.70
N PHE A 12 4.46 -5.94 23.51
CA PHE A 12 3.41 -5.55 22.56
C PHE A 12 2.05 -5.33 23.24
N ALA A 13 1.71 -6.21 24.19
CA ALA A 13 0.47 -6.14 24.96
C ALA A 13 0.44 -4.99 25.99
N SER A 14 1.58 -4.57 26.53
CA SER A 14 1.64 -3.48 27.52
C SER A 14 1.35 -2.13 26.89
N LEU A 15 1.70 -1.94 25.62
CA LEU A 15 1.43 -0.72 24.87
C LEU A 15 -0.08 -0.43 24.73
N PHE A 16 -0.87 -1.47 24.57
CA PHE A 16 -2.33 -1.35 24.41
C PHE A 16 -3.09 -1.26 25.75
N LYS A 17 -2.46 -1.60 26.88
CA LYS A 17 -3.06 -1.55 28.22
C LYS A 17 -2.72 -0.28 28.99
N GLY A 18 -1.76 0.54 28.53
CA GLY A 18 -1.35 1.77 29.18
C GLY A 18 -2.37 2.91 29.06
N THR A 19 -2.06 4.05 29.70
CA THR A 19 -2.89 5.27 29.70
C THR A 19 -3.20 5.76 28.26
N ASP A 20 -2.25 5.59 27.34
CA ASP A 20 -2.39 5.91 25.92
C ASP A 20 -2.87 4.72 25.07
N GLY A 21 -3.30 3.63 25.67
CA GLY A 21 -3.65 2.39 24.96
C GLY A 21 -4.67 2.58 23.86
N LYS A 22 -5.73 3.37 24.10
CA LYS A 22 -6.76 3.69 23.08
C LYS A 22 -6.19 4.40 21.85
N LYS A 23 -5.22 5.28 22.04
CA LYS A 23 -4.52 6.00 20.98
C LYS A 23 -3.73 5.03 20.11
N TYR A 24 -2.92 4.16 20.73
CA TYR A 24 -2.11 3.18 19.99
C TYR A 24 -2.97 2.12 19.29
N VAL A 25 -4.06 1.67 19.90
CA VAL A 25 -5.04 0.78 19.24
C VAL A 25 -5.62 1.42 17.98
N SER A 26 -5.97 2.72 18.05
CA SER A 26 -6.54 3.44 16.91
C SER A 26 -5.51 3.59 15.78
N PHE A 27 -4.26 3.95 16.09
CA PHE A 27 -3.18 4.01 15.12
C PHE A 27 -2.93 2.65 14.48
N PHE A 28 -2.79 1.61 15.30
CA PHE A 28 -2.56 0.25 14.84
C PHE A 28 -3.65 -0.24 13.91
N SER A 29 -4.94 -0.04 14.28
CA SER A 29 -6.08 -0.46 13.46
C SER A 29 -6.11 0.23 12.10
N CYS A 30 -5.85 1.54 12.06
CA CYS A 30 -5.82 2.27 10.80
C CYS A 30 -4.65 1.83 9.91
N ILE A 31 -3.47 1.67 10.48
CA ILE A 31 -2.26 1.30 9.74
C ILE A 31 -2.36 -0.14 9.21
N ILE A 32 -2.86 -1.10 10.02
CA ILE A 32 -2.97 -2.50 9.59
C ILE A 32 -3.99 -2.65 8.47
N ILE A 33 -5.17 -2.00 8.56
CA ILE A 33 -6.17 -2.03 7.50
C ILE A 33 -5.61 -1.41 6.22
N PHE A 34 -4.98 -0.24 6.33
CA PHE A 34 -4.35 0.42 5.19
C PHE A 34 -3.32 -0.49 4.51
N TYR A 35 -2.39 -1.03 5.29
CA TYR A 35 -1.27 -1.80 4.74
C TYR A 35 -1.70 -3.16 4.20
N VAL A 36 -2.65 -3.84 4.85
CA VAL A 36 -3.21 -5.11 4.34
C VAL A 36 -3.90 -4.87 3.00
N CYS A 37 -4.77 -3.87 2.90
CA CYS A 37 -5.46 -3.53 1.63
C CYS A 37 -4.46 -3.17 0.53
N TRP A 38 -3.48 -2.32 0.84
CA TRP A 38 -2.45 -1.93 -0.11
C TRP A 38 -1.61 -3.13 -0.57
N ASN A 39 -1.11 -3.94 0.37
CA ASN A 39 -0.21 -5.06 0.06
C ASN A 39 -0.95 -6.17 -0.72
N LEU A 40 -2.20 -6.43 -0.37
CA LEU A 40 -3.05 -7.37 -1.09
C LEU A 40 -3.22 -6.94 -2.54
N LEU A 41 -3.54 -5.66 -2.77
CA LEU A 41 -3.69 -5.12 -4.10
C LEU A 41 -2.37 -5.13 -4.88
N ALA A 42 -1.27 -4.66 -4.27
CA ALA A 42 0.04 -4.59 -4.91
C ALA A 42 0.54 -5.98 -5.34
N ASN A 43 0.38 -6.99 -4.50
CA ASN A 43 0.79 -8.36 -4.81
C ASN A 43 -0.10 -8.99 -5.88
N THR A 44 -1.43 -8.86 -5.76
CA THR A 44 -2.38 -9.52 -6.66
C THR A 44 -2.38 -8.84 -8.03
N PHE A 45 -2.52 -7.52 -8.07
CA PHE A 45 -2.52 -6.77 -9.34
C PHE A 45 -1.16 -6.83 -10.03
N GLY A 46 -0.05 -6.84 -9.27
CA GLY A 46 1.28 -7.01 -9.81
C GLY A 46 1.42 -8.29 -10.67
N GLN A 47 0.79 -9.38 -10.24
CA GLN A 47 0.75 -10.64 -11.01
C GLN A 47 -0.17 -10.53 -12.24
N PHE A 48 -1.24 -9.74 -12.17
CA PHE A 48 -2.19 -9.59 -13.27
C PHE A 48 -1.73 -8.67 -14.39
N GLN A 49 -0.77 -7.78 -14.15
CA GLN A 49 -0.31 -6.81 -15.14
C GLN A 49 0.09 -7.49 -16.46
N THR A 50 0.94 -8.51 -16.39
CA THR A 50 1.38 -9.28 -17.58
C THR A 50 0.21 -9.99 -18.23
N TYR A 51 -0.67 -10.62 -17.45
CA TYR A 51 -1.83 -11.33 -17.97
C TYR A 51 -2.80 -10.38 -18.70
N ILE A 52 -3.06 -9.20 -18.14
CA ILE A 52 -3.94 -8.19 -18.77
C ILE A 52 -3.38 -7.76 -20.14
N LEU A 53 -2.07 -7.54 -20.22
CA LEU A 53 -1.41 -7.15 -21.47
C LEU A 53 -1.48 -8.26 -22.52
N VAL A 54 -1.23 -9.50 -22.12
CA VAL A 54 -1.32 -10.66 -23.03
C VAL A 54 -2.78 -10.87 -23.51
N LYS A 55 -3.76 -10.73 -22.61
CA LYS A 55 -5.19 -10.80 -22.98
C LYS A 55 -5.60 -9.68 -23.94
N ALA A 56 -4.92 -8.53 -23.89
CA ALA A 56 -5.09 -7.42 -24.84
C ALA A 56 -4.31 -7.60 -26.15
N ASN A 57 -3.89 -8.85 -26.49
CA ASN A 57 -3.09 -9.19 -27.66
C ASN A 57 -1.67 -8.60 -27.69
N ALA A 58 -1.11 -8.22 -26.58
CA ALA A 58 0.32 -7.92 -26.50
C ALA A 58 1.15 -9.21 -26.56
N SER A 59 2.31 -9.17 -27.22
CA SER A 59 3.24 -10.30 -27.17
C SER A 59 3.78 -10.49 -25.75
N GLN A 60 4.12 -11.73 -25.38
CA GLN A 60 4.69 -12.04 -24.08
C GLN A 60 5.96 -11.22 -23.80
N SER A 61 6.82 -11.04 -24.84
CA SER A 61 8.03 -10.24 -24.73
C SER A 61 7.74 -8.76 -24.44
N LEU A 62 6.72 -8.20 -25.09
CA LEU A 62 6.28 -6.82 -24.84
C LEU A 62 5.72 -6.67 -23.43
N ALA A 63 4.88 -7.59 -22.97
CA ALA A 63 4.30 -7.56 -21.63
C ALA A 63 5.38 -7.64 -20.55
N THR A 64 6.37 -8.50 -20.71
CA THR A 64 7.50 -8.64 -19.78
C THR A 64 8.41 -7.40 -19.82
N GLY A 65 8.71 -6.89 -21.01
CA GLY A 65 9.51 -5.67 -21.19
C GLY A 65 8.85 -4.45 -20.56
N CYS A 66 7.55 -4.28 -20.73
CA CYS A 66 6.77 -3.24 -20.03
C CYS A 66 6.88 -3.37 -18.51
N GLY A 67 6.81 -4.59 -17.96
CA GLY A 67 6.98 -4.83 -16.54
C GLY A 67 8.33 -4.33 -16.00
N ILE A 68 9.42 -4.56 -16.73
CA ILE A 68 10.76 -4.07 -16.35
C ILE A 68 10.80 -2.55 -16.34
N VAL A 69 10.32 -1.90 -17.40
CA VAL A 69 10.29 -0.44 -17.51
C VAL A 69 9.44 0.17 -16.38
N LEU A 70 8.28 -0.40 -16.11
CA LEU A 70 7.38 0.07 -15.05
C LEU A 70 7.99 -0.08 -13.64
N ASN A 71 8.79 -1.12 -13.40
CA ASN A 71 9.54 -1.26 -12.16
C ASN A 71 10.61 -0.17 -12.00
N ILE A 72 11.30 0.18 -13.08
CA ILE A 72 12.30 1.28 -13.08
C ILE A 72 11.60 2.62 -12.79
N VAL A 73 10.48 2.89 -13.45
CA VAL A 73 9.66 4.10 -13.19
C VAL A 73 9.19 4.12 -11.73
N GLY A 74 8.74 2.98 -11.20
CA GLY A 74 8.36 2.84 -9.80
C GLY A 74 9.51 3.16 -8.84
N LEU A 75 10.72 2.68 -9.13
CA LEU A 75 11.92 2.97 -8.33
C LEU A 75 12.23 4.47 -8.31
N ILE A 76 12.22 5.14 -9.46
CA ILE A 76 12.43 6.59 -9.56
C ILE A 76 11.38 7.36 -8.76
N CYS A 77 10.10 7.02 -8.91
CA CYS A 77 9.01 7.63 -8.15
C CYS A 77 9.15 7.38 -6.64
N GLY A 78 9.61 6.19 -6.24
CA GLY A 78 9.89 5.86 -4.84
C GLY A 78 10.99 6.73 -4.23
N ILE A 79 12.08 6.99 -4.96
CA ILE A 79 13.16 7.88 -4.54
C ILE A 79 12.64 9.32 -4.41
N LEU A 80 11.88 9.80 -5.38
CA LEU A 80 11.27 11.13 -5.34
C LEU A 80 10.32 11.28 -4.15
N PHE A 81 9.50 10.25 -3.88
CA PHE A 81 8.63 10.26 -2.71
C PHE A 81 9.43 10.24 -1.40
N ALA A 82 10.51 9.47 -1.32
CA ALA A 82 11.35 9.44 -0.11
C ALA A 82 11.89 10.82 0.25
N SER A 83 12.25 11.63 -0.76
CA SER A 83 12.65 13.02 -0.56
C SER A 83 11.50 13.91 -0.05
N ALA A 84 10.27 13.60 -0.45
CA ALA A 84 9.08 14.36 -0.07
C ALA A 84 8.43 13.86 1.24
N ALA A 85 8.77 12.64 1.69
CA ALA A 85 8.16 11.98 2.84
C ALA A 85 8.32 12.75 4.17
N GLY A 86 9.43 13.50 4.33
CA GLY A 86 9.67 14.41 5.45
C GLY A 86 9.02 15.79 5.30
N SER A 87 8.33 16.08 4.19
CA SER A 87 7.77 17.40 3.93
C SER A 87 6.33 17.53 4.42
N LYS A 88 5.88 18.78 4.64
CA LYS A 88 4.49 19.13 4.97
C LYS A 88 3.50 18.69 3.87
N HIS A 89 3.97 18.37 2.68
CA HIS A 89 3.15 18.03 1.52
C HIS A 89 2.88 16.53 1.37
N ARG A 90 3.48 15.65 2.21
CA ARG A 90 3.33 14.19 2.12
C ARG A 90 1.86 13.71 2.09
N ASN A 91 0.98 14.36 2.87
CA ASN A 91 -0.44 14.01 2.89
C ASN A 91 -1.13 14.35 1.55
N LYS A 92 -0.69 15.38 0.85
CA LYS A 92 -1.17 15.70 -0.50
C LYS A 92 -0.74 14.64 -1.50
N PHE A 93 0.51 14.19 -1.42
CA PHE A 93 1.01 13.09 -2.27
C PHE A 93 0.25 11.79 -2.02
N PHE A 94 -0.12 11.49 -0.77
CA PHE A 94 -0.97 10.35 -0.46
C PHE A 94 -2.31 10.42 -1.19
N TYR A 95 -3.04 11.53 -1.10
CA TYR A 95 -4.33 11.69 -1.78
C TYR A 95 -4.19 11.66 -3.31
N VAL A 96 -3.17 12.29 -3.86
CA VAL A 96 -2.87 12.22 -5.30
C VAL A 96 -2.61 10.78 -5.71
N GLY A 97 -1.81 10.04 -4.94
CA GLY A 97 -1.54 8.62 -5.18
C GLY A 97 -2.81 7.77 -5.19
N ILE A 98 -3.70 7.96 -4.22
CA ILE A 98 -4.99 7.24 -4.14
C ILE A 98 -5.88 7.54 -5.36
N VAL A 99 -5.99 8.81 -5.75
CA VAL A 99 -6.80 9.21 -6.93
C VAL A 99 -6.25 8.57 -8.20
N ILE A 100 -4.93 8.60 -8.39
CA ILE A 100 -4.28 7.98 -9.54
C ILE A 100 -4.50 6.46 -9.55
N GLN A 101 -4.33 5.78 -8.40
CA GLN A 101 -4.58 4.34 -8.29
C GLN A 101 -6.02 3.96 -8.62
N ALA A 102 -6.98 4.65 -8.00
CA ALA A 102 -8.40 4.39 -8.22
C ALA A 102 -8.79 4.65 -9.68
N GLY A 103 -8.34 5.77 -10.24
CA GLY A 103 -8.57 6.12 -11.64
C GLY A 103 -8.01 5.09 -12.62
N ALA A 104 -6.79 4.60 -12.36
CA ALA A 104 -6.16 3.56 -13.17
C ALA A 104 -6.95 2.23 -13.11
N MET A 105 -7.40 1.81 -11.92
CA MET A 105 -8.22 0.59 -11.76
C MET A 105 -9.55 0.68 -12.49
N ILE A 106 -10.24 1.82 -12.34
CA ILE A 106 -11.50 2.07 -13.04
C ILE A 106 -11.27 2.13 -14.55
N GLY A 107 -10.20 2.78 -15.01
CA GLY A 107 -9.85 2.85 -16.43
C GLY A 107 -9.62 1.48 -17.05
N ILE A 108 -8.93 0.58 -16.36
CA ILE A 108 -8.75 -0.82 -16.80
C ILE A 108 -10.08 -1.59 -16.74
N ALA A 109 -10.91 -1.33 -15.70
CA ALA A 109 -12.20 -1.99 -15.51
C ALA A 109 -13.21 -1.66 -16.60
N LEU A 110 -13.22 -0.43 -17.11
CA LEU A 110 -14.10 -0.01 -18.20
C LEU A 110 -13.83 -0.75 -19.52
N GLY A 111 -12.63 -1.33 -19.65
CA GLY A 111 -12.25 -2.11 -20.82
C GLY A 111 -12.16 -1.29 -22.10
N GLY A 112 -11.72 -1.93 -23.16
CA GLY A 112 -11.72 -1.33 -24.49
C GLY A 112 -10.67 -0.23 -24.65
N GLY A 113 -9.47 -0.59 -25.01
CA GLY A 113 -8.39 0.37 -25.27
C GLY A 113 -7.30 -0.29 -26.09
N THR A 114 -6.46 0.56 -26.67
CA THR A 114 -5.22 0.08 -27.28
C THR A 114 -4.28 -0.44 -26.21
N ILE A 115 -3.35 -1.32 -26.59
CA ILE A 115 -2.28 -1.82 -25.70
C ILE A 115 -1.57 -0.63 -25.02
N ALA A 116 -1.32 0.45 -25.76
CA ALA A 116 -0.69 1.66 -25.21
C ALA A 116 -1.52 2.30 -24.07
N MET A 117 -2.84 2.33 -24.17
CA MET A 117 -3.72 2.85 -23.13
C MET A 117 -3.70 1.98 -21.87
N ILE A 118 -3.71 0.66 -22.03
CA ILE A 118 -3.61 -0.27 -20.92
C ILE A 118 -2.24 -0.14 -20.21
N VAL A 119 -1.15 -0.06 -20.97
CA VAL A 119 0.20 0.19 -20.41
C VAL A 119 0.24 1.51 -19.65
N GLY A 120 -0.36 2.57 -20.20
CA GLY A 120 -0.48 3.86 -19.53
C GLY A 120 -1.24 3.79 -18.21
N MET A 121 -2.36 3.06 -18.16
CA MET A 121 -3.12 2.87 -16.90
C MET A 121 -2.33 2.06 -15.88
N ILE A 122 -1.62 1.02 -16.30
CA ILE A 122 -0.73 0.26 -15.41
C ILE A 122 0.40 1.14 -14.89
N ALA A 123 0.99 2.00 -15.73
CA ALA A 123 2.00 2.97 -15.31
C ALA A 123 1.45 3.94 -14.26
N CYS A 124 0.27 4.51 -14.49
CA CYS A 124 -0.42 5.38 -13.54
C CYS A 124 -0.64 4.68 -12.19
N TYR A 125 -1.11 3.43 -12.22
CA TYR A 125 -1.26 2.65 -11.00
C TYR A 125 0.07 2.50 -10.25
N ASN A 126 1.16 2.11 -10.94
CA ASN A 126 2.46 1.93 -10.30
C ASN A 126 3.02 3.23 -9.70
N ILE A 127 2.83 4.36 -10.38
CA ILE A 127 3.20 5.69 -9.84
C ILE A 127 2.39 6.02 -8.59
N GLY A 128 1.07 5.88 -8.65
CA GLY A 128 0.19 6.09 -7.50
C GLY A 128 0.52 5.18 -6.31
N ASN A 129 0.90 3.93 -6.61
CA ASN A 129 1.29 2.94 -5.63
C ASN A 129 2.55 3.33 -4.84
N GLN A 130 3.49 4.08 -5.43
CA GLN A 130 4.66 4.59 -4.72
C GLN A 130 4.29 5.72 -3.76
N PHE A 131 3.33 6.58 -4.13
CA PHE A 131 2.91 7.71 -3.30
C PHE A 131 1.98 7.32 -2.15
N ALA A 132 1.10 6.35 -2.36
CA ALA A 132 0.13 5.88 -1.39
C ALA A 132 0.36 4.41 -1.01
N GLY A 133 1.59 4.02 -0.76
CA GLY A 133 1.98 2.64 -0.53
C GLY A 133 2.89 2.42 0.67
N GLU A 134 3.87 1.56 0.47
CA GLU A 134 4.78 1.11 1.53
C GLU A 134 5.56 2.25 2.19
N SER A 135 5.96 3.26 1.41
CA SER A 135 6.76 4.37 1.92
C SER A 135 6.02 5.18 2.97
N ILE A 136 4.75 5.52 2.73
CA ILE A 136 3.94 6.26 3.70
C ILE A 136 3.58 5.42 4.93
N TYR A 137 3.36 4.11 4.75
CA TYR A 137 3.17 3.17 5.85
C TYR A 137 4.35 3.18 6.82
N LYS A 138 5.57 3.12 6.30
CA LYS A 138 6.80 3.16 7.12
C LYS A 138 6.90 4.45 7.91
N VAL A 139 6.64 5.59 7.27
CA VAL A 139 6.65 6.90 7.94
C VAL A 139 5.60 6.96 9.04
N TRP A 140 4.37 6.57 8.78
CA TRP A 140 3.30 6.56 9.80
C TRP A 140 3.64 5.67 10.99
N THR A 141 4.22 4.49 10.76
CA THR A 141 4.61 3.58 11.84
C THR A 141 5.73 4.17 12.68
N GLN A 142 6.72 4.81 12.04
CA GLN A 142 7.84 5.43 12.74
C GLN A 142 7.41 6.62 13.61
N GLU A 143 6.42 7.39 13.17
CA GLU A 143 5.95 8.57 13.90
C GLU A 143 4.95 8.24 15.00
N SER A 144 4.14 7.19 14.80
CA SER A 144 2.98 6.92 15.66
C SER A 144 3.30 6.00 16.84
N PHE A 145 4.42 5.27 16.80
CA PHE A 145 4.80 4.35 17.87
C PHE A 145 6.13 4.73 18.53
N PRO A 146 6.28 4.41 19.84
CA PRO A 146 7.55 4.57 20.55
C PRO A 146 8.68 3.78 19.88
N VAL A 147 9.92 4.26 19.99
CA VAL A 147 11.08 3.66 19.31
C VAL A 147 11.23 2.17 19.63
N GLU A 148 10.99 1.79 20.88
CA GLU A 148 11.11 0.42 21.39
C GLU A 148 10.09 -0.55 20.75
N ALA A 149 8.93 -0.03 20.33
CA ALA A 149 7.85 -0.83 19.76
C ALA A 149 7.80 -0.82 18.23
N ARG A 150 8.49 0.10 17.57
CA ARG A 150 8.41 0.28 16.10
C ARG A 150 8.71 -0.98 15.31
N ALA A 151 9.82 -1.63 15.63
CA ALA A 151 10.25 -2.84 14.93
C ALA A 151 9.22 -3.97 15.08
N SER A 152 8.72 -4.20 16.30
CA SER A 152 7.71 -5.22 16.58
C SER A 152 6.38 -4.92 15.88
N MET A 153 5.95 -3.63 15.86
CA MET A 153 4.75 -3.21 15.14
C MET A 153 4.87 -3.40 13.64
N GLN A 154 5.98 -2.97 13.04
CA GLN A 154 6.24 -3.18 11.61
C GLN A 154 6.31 -4.65 11.26
N GLY A 155 7.01 -5.45 12.05
CA GLY A 155 7.13 -6.89 11.85
C GLY A 155 5.77 -7.59 11.90
N PHE A 156 4.96 -7.27 12.90
CA PHE A 156 3.63 -7.86 13.04
C PHE A 156 2.71 -7.47 11.88
N ILE A 157 2.62 -6.18 11.55
CA ILE A 157 1.76 -5.69 10.46
C ILE A 157 2.18 -6.30 9.13
N ASN A 158 3.49 -6.37 8.86
CA ASN A 158 4.01 -6.96 7.63
C ASN A 158 3.72 -8.47 7.57
N GLY A 159 4.00 -9.21 8.65
CA GLY A 159 3.71 -10.65 8.73
C GLY A 159 2.23 -10.96 8.55
N PHE A 160 1.35 -10.24 9.26
CA PHE A 160 -0.10 -10.38 9.14
C PHE A 160 -0.58 -10.05 7.72
N SER A 161 -0.07 -8.99 7.12
CA SER A 161 -0.41 -8.60 5.75
C SER A 161 0.02 -9.67 4.74
N ARG A 162 1.22 -10.27 4.89
CA ARG A 162 1.70 -11.37 4.04
C ARG A 162 0.84 -12.62 4.20
N PHE A 163 0.41 -12.93 5.41
CA PHE A 163 -0.53 -14.03 5.67
C PHE A 163 -1.85 -13.81 4.93
N CYS A 164 -2.43 -12.62 5.03
CA CYS A 164 -3.65 -12.25 4.27
C CYS A 164 -3.45 -12.37 2.75
N CYS A 165 -2.30 -11.93 2.23
CA CYS A 165 -1.96 -12.08 0.82
C CYS A 165 -1.87 -13.55 0.40
N GLY A 166 -1.28 -14.41 1.25
CA GLY A 166 -1.22 -15.86 1.01
C GLY A 166 -2.59 -16.50 0.93
N LEU A 167 -3.50 -16.16 1.85
CA LEU A 167 -4.89 -16.62 1.80
C LEU A 167 -5.62 -16.11 0.54
N PHE A 168 -5.42 -14.84 0.18
CA PHE A 168 -6.05 -14.27 -1.00
C PHE A 168 -5.51 -14.87 -2.30
N ALA A 169 -4.26 -15.32 -2.32
CA ALA A 169 -3.68 -16.00 -3.48
C ALA A 169 -4.43 -17.27 -3.87
N LEU A 170 -5.10 -17.95 -2.92
CA LEU A 170 -5.95 -19.10 -3.21
C LEU A 170 -7.19 -18.73 -4.05
N VAL A 171 -7.67 -17.48 -3.93
CA VAL A 171 -8.82 -16.97 -4.68
C VAL A 171 -8.39 -16.34 -6.02
N THR A 172 -7.12 -16.01 -6.16
CA THR A 172 -6.56 -15.32 -7.33
C THR A 172 -6.88 -16.02 -8.66
N PRO A 173 -6.73 -17.35 -8.83
CA PRO A 173 -7.07 -18.02 -10.10
C PRO A 173 -8.54 -17.83 -10.48
N TYR A 174 -9.44 -17.82 -9.50
CA TYR A 174 -10.88 -17.61 -9.72
C TYR A 174 -11.20 -16.19 -10.21
N LEU A 175 -10.47 -15.20 -9.73
CA LEU A 175 -10.63 -13.79 -10.10
C LEU A 175 -10.24 -13.51 -11.55
N VAL A 176 -9.32 -14.32 -12.11
CA VAL A 176 -8.81 -14.17 -13.49
C VAL A 176 -9.59 -15.00 -14.47
N ALA A 177 -10.31 -16.04 -13.99
CA ALA A 177 -11.01 -17.00 -14.84
C ALA A 177 -12.10 -16.33 -15.69
N GLY A 178 -12.11 -16.61 -16.99
CA GLY A 178 -13.13 -16.15 -17.93
C GLY A 178 -13.13 -14.63 -18.13
N ASP A 179 -14.30 -14.04 -18.08
CA ASP A 179 -14.53 -12.59 -18.34
C ASP A 179 -14.65 -11.75 -17.06
N ARG A 180 -14.22 -12.33 -15.92
CA ARG A 180 -14.35 -11.71 -14.59
C ARG A 180 -13.35 -10.58 -14.33
N ILE A 181 -12.39 -10.39 -15.21
CA ILE A 181 -11.31 -9.42 -14.98
C ILE A 181 -11.83 -8.01 -14.78
N HIS A 182 -12.87 -7.61 -15.52
CA HIS A 182 -13.51 -6.29 -15.35
C HIS A 182 -14.12 -6.13 -13.95
N THR A 183 -14.88 -7.13 -13.51
CA THR A 183 -15.48 -7.16 -12.16
C THR A 183 -14.39 -7.16 -11.08
N THR A 184 -13.31 -7.87 -11.29
CA THR A 184 -12.15 -7.92 -10.37
C THR A 184 -11.48 -6.55 -10.26
N MET A 185 -11.33 -5.81 -11.36
CA MET A 185 -10.76 -4.45 -11.32
C MET A 185 -11.65 -3.47 -10.55
N TYR A 186 -12.97 -3.56 -10.65
CA TYR A 186 -13.89 -2.79 -9.79
C TYR A 186 -13.74 -3.19 -8.32
N GLY A 187 -13.57 -4.46 -8.01
CA GLY A 187 -13.26 -4.94 -6.68
C GLY A 187 -11.97 -4.34 -6.13
N PHE A 188 -10.93 -4.27 -6.95
CA PHE A 188 -9.66 -3.64 -6.59
C PHE A 188 -9.80 -2.13 -6.38
N ALA A 189 -10.60 -1.44 -7.18
CA ALA A 189 -10.92 -0.03 -6.93
C ALA A 189 -11.61 0.15 -5.55
N GLY A 190 -12.49 -0.77 -5.17
CA GLY A 190 -13.09 -0.81 -3.84
C GLY A 190 -12.06 -0.99 -2.72
N ILE A 191 -11.07 -1.86 -2.90
CA ILE A 191 -9.97 -2.04 -1.94
C ILE A 191 -9.13 -0.76 -1.81
N VAL A 192 -8.87 -0.06 -2.92
CA VAL A 192 -8.20 1.26 -2.90
C VAL A 192 -9.00 2.26 -2.06
N LEU A 193 -10.32 2.28 -2.18
CA LEU A 193 -11.19 3.16 -1.39
C LEU A 193 -11.13 2.83 0.11
N ILE A 194 -11.16 1.55 0.49
CA ILE A 194 -11.00 1.13 1.89
C ILE A 194 -9.64 1.58 2.43
N SER A 195 -8.58 1.38 1.65
CA SER A 195 -7.23 1.86 1.97
C SER A 195 -7.19 3.38 2.14
N ALA A 196 -7.87 4.13 1.27
CA ALA A 196 -7.98 5.58 1.34
C ALA A 196 -8.69 6.06 2.61
N ILE A 197 -9.79 5.40 3.01
CA ILE A 197 -10.52 5.70 4.24
C ILE A 197 -9.65 5.46 5.46
N ALA A 198 -8.96 4.32 5.51
CA ALA A 198 -8.06 3.98 6.61
C ALA A 198 -6.88 4.96 6.71
N GLY A 199 -6.26 5.33 5.59
CA GLY A 199 -5.18 6.31 5.53
C GLY A 199 -5.64 7.72 5.90
N THR A 200 -6.83 8.14 5.46
CA THR A 200 -7.42 9.44 5.83
C THR A 200 -7.68 9.49 7.34
N ARG A 201 -8.23 8.43 7.92
CA ARG A 201 -8.42 8.32 9.38
C ARG A 201 -7.09 8.39 10.12
N MET A 202 -6.04 7.74 9.57
CA MET A 202 -4.70 7.79 10.15
C MET A 202 -4.17 9.23 10.19
N ILE A 203 -4.28 9.98 9.08
CA ILE A 203 -3.88 11.38 8.99
C ILE A 203 -4.65 12.25 10.01
N MET A 204 -5.96 12.03 10.16
CA MET A 204 -6.78 12.75 11.13
C MET A 204 -6.35 12.44 12.58
N LEU A 205 -6.06 11.18 12.89
CA LEU A 205 -5.57 10.76 14.20
C LEU A 205 -4.20 11.37 14.52
N GLN A 206 -3.28 11.40 13.55
CA GLN A 206 -1.99 12.06 13.73
C GLN A 206 -2.15 13.56 14.05
N LYS A 207 -3.02 14.26 13.30
CA LYS A 207 -3.34 15.66 13.57
C LYS A 207 -3.94 15.88 14.96
N LYS A 208 -4.88 15.03 15.36
CA LYS A 208 -5.55 15.11 16.67
C LYS A 208 -4.57 14.94 17.83
N HIS A 209 -3.57 14.09 17.67
CA HIS A 209 -2.61 13.78 18.73
C HIS A 209 -1.28 14.56 18.59
N GLY A 210 -1.19 15.48 17.63
CA GLY A 210 0.03 16.29 17.41
C GLY A 210 1.25 15.47 16.98
N VAL A 211 1.03 14.30 16.37
CA VAL A 211 2.08 13.37 15.92
C VAL A 211 2.39 13.65 14.45
N GLY A 212 3.68 13.68 14.10
CA GLY A 212 4.10 13.83 12.71
C GLY A 212 3.87 15.23 12.11
N GLN A 213 3.73 16.24 12.91
CA GLN A 213 3.74 17.64 12.48
C GLN A 213 5.18 18.17 12.59
N MET A 214 5.96 18.03 11.53
CA MET A 214 7.15 18.85 11.30
C MET A 214 6.85 19.91 10.25
#